data_e7ecad288a7b7ec7767535b24b25393a
#
_entry.id   e7ecad288a7b7ec7767535b24b25393a
#
_cell.length_a   1.000
_cell.length_b   1.000
_cell.length_c   1.000
_cell.angle_alpha   90.00
_cell.angle_beta   90.00
_cell.angle_gamma   90.00
#
_symmetry.space_group_name_H-M   'P 1'
#
loop_
_entity.id
_entity.type
_entity.pdbx_description
1 polymer ?
#
loop_
_entity_poly.entity_id
_entity_poly.type
_entity_poly.pdbx_seq_one_letter_code
_entity_poly.pdbx_strand_id
1 'polypeptide(L)'
;MLKYFMEVKLMLSVGIDVSKEKSTVCAMKPFGEIVAGPFEITHTETDLVELAHMLECFDSEVRIVMEATGIYHLPVATYLREHGFFVAVINPYEMKLYRSQDLRKVKTDKRDSMTIANYGIDKWFNLRQFTPQEDVYAELRLLGRQYRFFMESRIELLLNLTHLLDYTMPGIKTCFKGWNEYSGKDKLCDFVEEYWHFDVITKYSEKQFIERYKRWAKKKEYHQSEAKAVQVYKLAKDGIPTIPSNAPSTKMLLLEAVKALREVNSTLFAILTRMQELAKTLPEYTVVRAMGGVGDVLSVKLIAEIGDVRKFHSAKSLVAYAGIDPPPYESGKFIGSDRHITKRGSSTLRKIGYETMRCVKTNGRSETDPAVYDFMIKKELEGKAKKAAKIAALNKFLRIYYARVMEVYSEEK
;
A
#
# COMPACT_ATOMS: atom_id res chain seq x y z
N MET A 1 -10.19 -32.18 -34.72
CA MET A 1 -8.92 -31.73 -35.26
C MET A 1 -9.06 -30.54 -36.22
N LEU A 2 -9.88 -30.62 -37.29
CA LEU A 2 -10.10 -29.48 -38.22
C LEU A 2 -10.64 -28.21 -37.54
N LYS A 3 -11.59 -28.32 -36.61
CA LYS A 3 -12.15 -27.15 -35.87
C LYS A 3 -11.09 -26.45 -35.03
N TYR A 4 -10.19 -27.20 -34.39
CA TYR A 4 -9.07 -26.68 -33.62
C TYR A 4 -8.05 -25.94 -34.52
N PHE A 5 -7.78 -26.46 -35.73
CA PHE A 5 -6.90 -25.78 -36.70
C PHE A 5 -7.54 -24.52 -37.28
N MET A 6 -8.87 -24.48 -37.44
CA MET A 6 -9.57 -23.25 -37.85
C MET A 6 -9.55 -22.18 -36.75
N GLU A 7 -9.76 -22.56 -35.47
CA GLU A 7 -9.68 -21.64 -34.34
C GLU A 7 -8.27 -21.04 -34.17
N VAL A 8 -7.22 -21.81 -34.37
CA VAL A 8 -5.82 -21.33 -34.30
C VAL A 8 -5.51 -20.34 -35.43
N LYS A 9 -6.11 -20.49 -36.62
CA LYS A 9 -5.92 -19.55 -37.74
C LYS A 9 -6.59 -18.18 -37.53
N LEU A 10 -7.57 -18.09 -36.61
CA LEU A 10 -8.31 -16.85 -36.32
C LEU A 10 -7.75 -16.06 -35.15
N MET A 11 -6.71 -16.56 -34.46
CA MET A 11 -6.11 -15.88 -33.30
C MET A 11 -5.19 -14.75 -33.77
N LEU A 12 -5.44 -13.54 -33.27
CA LEU A 12 -4.57 -12.38 -33.43
C LEU A 12 -4.24 -11.78 -32.06
N SER A 13 -2.99 -11.90 -31.64
CA SER A 13 -2.51 -11.29 -30.40
C SER A 13 -1.84 -9.97 -30.70
N VAL A 14 -2.29 -8.91 -30.02
CA VAL A 14 -1.71 -7.57 -30.12
C VAL A 14 -0.94 -7.28 -28.84
N GLY A 15 0.37 -7.29 -28.92
CA GLY A 15 1.26 -6.95 -27.81
C GLY A 15 1.54 -5.46 -27.78
N ILE A 16 1.26 -4.83 -26.64
CA ILE A 16 1.52 -3.40 -26.43
C ILE A 16 2.55 -3.24 -25.30
N ASP A 17 3.74 -2.78 -25.66
CA ASP A 17 4.74 -2.35 -24.68
C ASP A 17 4.51 -0.89 -24.33
N VAL A 18 4.03 -0.66 -23.09
CA VAL A 18 3.57 0.65 -22.65
C VAL A 18 4.67 1.40 -21.92
N SER A 19 4.97 2.61 -22.34
CA SER A 19 5.83 3.56 -21.66
C SER A 19 5.06 4.82 -21.18
N LYS A 20 5.76 5.83 -20.70
CA LYS A 20 5.12 7.04 -20.12
C LYS A 20 4.29 7.84 -21.12
N GLU A 21 4.80 8.04 -22.34
CA GLU A 21 4.22 8.97 -23.31
C GLU A 21 3.78 8.27 -24.60
N LYS A 22 4.31 7.07 -24.84
CA LYS A 22 4.07 6.31 -26.06
C LYS A 22 4.02 4.82 -25.76
N SER A 23 3.47 4.06 -26.69
CA SER A 23 3.48 2.61 -26.66
C SER A 23 3.97 2.05 -27.99
N THR A 24 4.64 0.90 -27.93
CA THR A 24 5.01 0.14 -29.14
C THR A 24 4.03 -1.02 -29.31
N VAL A 25 3.41 -1.10 -30.47
CA VAL A 25 2.36 -2.06 -30.80
C VAL A 25 2.87 -3.07 -31.84
N CYS A 26 2.60 -4.35 -31.62
CA CYS A 26 2.87 -5.42 -32.58
C CYS A 26 1.71 -6.42 -32.59
N ALA A 27 1.13 -6.65 -33.77
CA ALA A 27 0.09 -7.64 -33.98
C ALA A 27 0.66 -8.90 -34.62
N MET A 28 0.45 -10.05 -34.00
CA MET A 28 1.03 -11.33 -34.41
C MET A 28 -0.02 -12.44 -34.43
N LYS A 29 0.10 -13.33 -35.39
CA LYS A 29 -0.59 -14.61 -35.45
C LYS A 29 0.31 -15.74 -34.89
N PRO A 30 -0.28 -16.92 -34.62
CA PRO A 30 0.50 -18.10 -34.26
C PRO A 30 1.66 -18.37 -35.20
N PHE A 31 2.70 -19.04 -34.71
CA PHE A 31 3.93 -19.38 -35.41
C PHE A 31 4.84 -18.18 -35.78
N GLY A 32 4.66 -17.02 -35.12
CA GLY A 32 5.53 -15.86 -35.27
C GLY A 32 5.24 -14.98 -36.48
N GLU A 33 4.10 -15.15 -37.15
CA GLU A 33 3.67 -14.31 -38.27
C GLU A 33 3.32 -12.90 -37.76
N ILE A 34 4.10 -11.89 -38.16
CA ILE A 34 3.81 -10.48 -37.86
C ILE A 34 2.81 -9.97 -38.89
N VAL A 35 1.63 -9.55 -38.41
CA VAL A 35 0.55 -9.01 -39.26
C VAL A 35 0.65 -7.49 -39.37
N ALA A 36 1.02 -6.81 -38.26
CA ALA A 36 1.24 -5.37 -38.25
C ALA A 36 2.28 -4.99 -37.17
N GLY A 37 3.07 -3.96 -37.48
CA GLY A 37 4.08 -3.43 -36.56
C GLY A 37 5.42 -4.17 -36.61
N PRO A 38 6.33 -3.95 -35.64
CA PRO A 38 6.19 -2.99 -34.52
C PRO A 38 6.16 -1.53 -34.96
N PHE A 39 5.18 -0.77 -34.50
CA PHE A 39 5.07 0.67 -34.68
C PHE A 39 4.76 1.38 -33.37
N GLU A 40 5.01 2.69 -33.31
CA GLU A 40 4.76 3.50 -32.11
C GLU A 40 3.42 4.24 -32.21
N ILE A 41 2.74 4.38 -31.09
CA ILE A 41 1.55 5.24 -30.90
C ILE A 41 1.78 6.13 -29.68
N THR A 42 1.21 7.32 -29.69
CA THR A 42 1.12 8.17 -28.49
C THR A 42 -0.15 7.86 -27.72
N HIS A 43 -0.23 8.34 -26.45
CA HIS A 43 -1.45 8.12 -25.66
C HIS A 43 -2.46 9.27 -25.88
N THR A 44 -2.62 9.69 -27.13
CA THR A 44 -3.62 10.68 -27.56
C THR A 44 -4.89 9.98 -28.05
N GLU A 45 -6.01 10.67 -27.97
CA GLU A 45 -7.27 10.16 -28.47
C GLU A 45 -7.20 9.80 -29.96
N THR A 46 -6.53 10.66 -30.77
CA THR A 46 -6.35 10.44 -32.21
C THR A 46 -5.65 9.11 -32.50
N ASP A 47 -4.48 8.87 -31.87
CA ASP A 47 -3.70 7.64 -32.13
C ASP A 47 -4.44 6.39 -31.63
N LEU A 48 -5.21 6.50 -30.50
CA LEU A 48 -5.99 5.40 -29.98
C LEU A 48 -7.20 5.08 -30.87
N VAL A 49 -7.85 6.09 -31.47
CA VAL A 49 -8.91 5.92 -32.49
C VAL A 49 -8.35 5.20 -33.71
N GLU A 50 -7.21 5.65 -34.25
CA GLU A 50 -6.55 5.02 -35.41
C GLU A 50 -6.17 3.57 -35.12
N LEU A 51 -5.64 3.30 -33.91
CA LEU A 51 -5.34 1.95 -33.49
C LEU A 51 -6.60 1.08 -33.43
N ALA A 52 -7.66 1.56 -32.82
CA ALA A 52 -8.93 0.83 -32.71
C ALA A 52 -9.49 0.49 -34.10
N HIS A 53 -9.57 1.47 -35.02
CA HIS A 53 -10.02 1.24 -36.39
C HIS A 53 -9.14 0.22 -37.15
N MET A 54 -7.82 0.30 -36.98
CA MET A 54 -6.92 -0.68 -37.58
C MET A 54 -7.21 -2.10 -37.06
N LEU A 55 -7.46 -2.24 -35.76
CA LEU A 55 -7.74 -3.53 -35.12
C LEU A 55 -9.10 -4.11 -35.53
N GLU A 56 -10.11 -3.27 -35.77
CA GLU A 56 -11.43 -3.65 -36.26
C GLU A 56 -11.38 -4.21 -37.68
N CYS A 57 -10.39 -3.80 -38.50
CA CYS A 57 -10.25 -4.28 -39.88
C CYS A 57 -9.73 -5.72 -39.97
N PHE A 58 -9.26 -6.34 -38.88
CA PHE A 58 -8.80 -7.72 -38.93
C PHE A 58 -9.96 -8.71 -38.83
N ASP A 59 -10.07 -9.58 -39.79
CA ASP A 59 -11.02 -10.72 -39.77
C ASP A 59 -10.47 -11.85 -38.87
N SER A 60 -10.29 -11.55 -37.59
CA SER A 60 -9.68 -12.45 -36.60
C SER A 60 -10.19 -12.10 -35.19
N GLU A 61 -10.17 -13.09 -34.27
CA GLU A 61 -10.37 -12.81 -32.85
C GLU A 61 -9.14 -12.07 -32.31
N VAL A 62 -9.31 -10.78 -32.03
CA VAL A 62 -8.25 -9.91 -31.52
C VAL A 62 -8.22 -9.95 -29.99
N ARG A 63 -7.06 -10.31 -29.41
CA ARG A 63 -6.78 -10.14 -27.98
C ARG A 63 -5.57 -9.24 -27.78
N ILE A 64 -5.79 -8.16 -27.08
CA ILE A 64 -4.78 -7.16 -26.75
C ILE A 64 -4.13 -7.52 -25.42
N VAL A 65 -2.83 -7.57 -25.41
CA VAL A 65 -2.05 -7.91 -24.20
C VAL A 65 -1.05 -6.80 -23.93
N MET A 66 -0.97 -6.35 -22.70
CA MET A 66 0.00 -5.35 -22.26
C MET A 66 0.53 -5.66 -20.87
N GLU A 67 1.75 -5.20 -20.58
CA GLU A 67 2.34 -5.32 -19.26
C GLU A 67 1.87 -4.15 -18.38
N ALA A 68 1.54 -4.41 -17.10
CA ALA A 68 1.18 -3.38 -16.13
C ALA A 68 2.38 -2.47 -15.82
N THR A 69 2.54 -1.37 -16.54
CA THR A 69 3.61 -0.40 -16.36
C THR A 69 3.10 0.84 -15.62
N GLY A 70 3.31 0.87 -14.30
CA GLY A 70 2.84 1.97 -13.46
C GLY A 70 1.35 2.24 -13.61
N ILE A 71 1.01 3.49 -13.98
CA ILE A 71 -0.36 3.93 -14.32
C ILE A 71 -0.55 4.09 -15.84
N TYR A 72 0.53 4.01 -16.62
CA TYR A 72 0.51 4.42 -18.03
C TYR A 72 -0.28 3.47 -18.94
N HIS A 73 -0.43 2.20 -18.54
CA HIS A 73 -1.27 1.24 -19.26
C HIS A 73 -2.79 1.51 -19.08
N LEU A 74 -3.20 2.20 -18.02
CA LEU A 74 -4.62 2.39 -17.71
C LEU A 74 -5.40 3.14 -18.81
N PRO A 75 -4.93 4.30 -19.31
CA PRO A 75 -5.67 5.00 -20.38
C PRO A 75 -5.85 4.13 -21.62
N VAL A 76 -4.78 3.45 -22.06
CA VAL A 76 -4.80 2.60 -23.25
C VAL A 76 -5.71 1.39 -23.05
N ALA A 77 -5.60 0.71 -21.89
CA ALA A 77 -6.40 -0.46 -21.55
C ALA A 77 -7.89 -0.12 -21.43
N THR A 78 -8.20 1.00 -20.77
CA THR A 78 -9.58 1.46 -20.58
C THR A 78 -10.20 1.83 -21.91
N TYR A 79 -9.52 2.67 -22.71
CA TYR A 79 -10.00 3.09 -24.03
C TYR A 79 -10.33 1.90 -24.94
N LEU A 80 -9.38 0.97 -25.12
CA LEU A 80 -9.57 -0.20 -25.96
C LEU A 80 -10.66 -1.15 -25.44
N ARG A 81 -10.79 -1.23 -24.12
CA ARG A 81 -11.85 -2.02 -23.48
C ARG A 81 -13.25 -1.43 -23.71
N GLU A 82 -13.38 -0.10 -23.63
CA GLU A 82 -14.63 0.63 -23.91
C GLU A 82 -15.07 0.50 -25.39
N HIS A 83 -14.10 0.34 -26.29
CA HIS A 83 -14.34 0.08 -27.72
C HIS A 83 -14.56 -1.41 -28.03
N GLY A 84 -14.83 -2.24 -27.01
CA GLY A 84 -15.27 -3.62 -27.19
C GLY A 84 -14.16 -4.66 -27.34
N PHE A 85 -12.88 -4.27 -27.32
CA PHE A 85 -11.78 -5.21 -27.44
C PHE A 85 -11.57 -6.05 -26.17
N PHE A 86 -11.11 -7.28 -26.37
CA PHE A 86 -10.60 -8.08 -25.28
C PHE A 86 -9.19 -7.58 -24.91
N VAL A 87 -9.04 -6.99 -23.74
CA VAL A 87 -7.76 -6.48 -23.23
C VAL A 87 -7.32 -7.30 -22.02
N ALA A 88 -6.07 -7.74 -21.99
CA ALA A 88 -5.45 -8.41 -20.86
C ALA A 88 -4.24 -7.62 -20.36
N VAL A 89 -4.23 -7.26 -19.08
CA VAL A 89 -3.10 -6.58 -18.42
C VAL A 89 -2.35 -7.60 -17.58
N ILE A 90 -1.09 -7.83 -17.94
CA ILE A 90 -0.26 -8.90 -17.37
C ILE A 90 0.65 -8.34 -16.27
N ASN A 91 0.83 -9.13 -15.22
CA ASN A 91 1.72 -8.78 -14.14
C ASN A 91 3.19 -8.72 -14.65
N PRO A 92 3.95 -7.65 -14.35
CA PRO A 92 5.35 -7.53 -14.76
C PRO A 92 6.24 -8.70 -14.32
N TYR A 93 5.90 -9.34 -13.21
CA TYR A 93 6.62 -10.51 -12.75
C TYR A 93 6.40 -11.74 -13.67
N GLU A 94 5.17 -11.93 -14.18
CA GLU A 94 4.87 -13.01 -15.15
C GLU A 94 5.60 -12.78 -16.46
N MET A 95 5.57 -11.53 -16.96
CA MET A 95 6.34 -11.16 -18.16
C MET A 95 7.85 -11.35 -17.97
N LYS A 96 8.38 -11.00 -16.80
CA LYS A 96 9.80 -11.26 -16.47
C LYS A 96 10.12 -12.75 -16.50
N LEU A 97 9.28 -13.62 -15.96
CA LEU A 97 9.46 -15.06 -15.99
C LEU A 97 9.40 -15.60 -17.44
N TYR A 98 8.46 -15.11 -18.24
CA TYR A 98 8.32 -15.49 -19.63
C TYR A 98 9.56 -15.09 -20.45
N ARG A 99 10.03 -13.84 -20.33
CA ARG A 99 11.27 -13.36 -20.96
C ARG A 99 12.52 -14.11 -20.50
N SER A 100 12.52 -14.65 -19.27
CA SER A 100 13.70 -15.40 -18.76
C SER A 100 13.94 -16.75 -19.42
N GLN A 101 12.99 -17.23 -20.22
CA GLN A 101 13.12 -18.47 -21.01
C GLN A 101 13.97 -18.25 -22.29
N ASP A 102 14.14 -16.99 -22.72
CA ASP A 102 14.95 -16.65 -23.87
C ASP A 102 16.46 -16.69 -23.54
N LEU A 103 17.23 -17.40 -24.37
CA LEU A 103 18.69 -17.51 -24.24
C LEU A 103 19.41 -16.18 -24.48
N ARG A 104 18.84 -15.28 -25.28
CA ARG A 104 19.47 -14.00 -25.66
C ARG A 104 18.68 -12.83 -25.07
N LYS A 105 19.33 -12.04 -24.22
CA LYS A 105 18.76 -10.85 -23.57
C LYS A 105 18.97 -9.59 -24.43
N VAL A 106 18.25 -9.47 -25.52
CA VAL A 106 18.19 -8.18 -26.26
C VAL A 106 16.93 -7.44 -25.79
N LYS A 107 17.08 -6.22 -25.31
CA LYS A 107 15.99 -5.37 -24.84
C LYS A 107 15.82 -4.18 -25.77
N THR A 108 14.70 -4.14 -26.48
CA THR A 108 14.20 -3.00 -27.27
C THR A 108 12.69 -3.00 -27.22
N ASP A 109 12.06 -1.82 -27.26
CA ASP A 109 10.60 -1.69 -27.19
C ASP A 109 9.90 -2.49 -28.30
N LYS A 110 10.49 -2.53 -29.50
CA LYS A 110 10.03 -3.37 -30.63
C LYS A 110 10.02 -4.86 -30.27
N ARG A 111 11.09 -5.35 -29.66
CA ARG A 111 11.18 -6.77 -29.25
C ARG A 111 10.29 -7.07 -28.06
N ASP A 112 10.14 -6.11 -27.16
CA ASP A 112 9.28 -6.25 -25.99
C ASP A 112 7.81 -6.34 -26.42
N SER A 113 7.32 -5.53 -27.38
CA SER A 113 5.96 -5.64 -27.92
C SER A 113 5.72 -6.98 -28.63
N MET A 114 6.69 -7.49 -29.39
CA MET A 114 6.63 -8.83 -30.01
C MET A 114 6.58 -9.94 -28.94
N THR A 115 7.37 -9.83 -27.89
CA THR A 115 7.39 -10.80 -26.79
C THR A 115 6.05 -10.81 -26.04
N ILE A 116 5.43 -9.65 -25.84
CA ILE A 116 4.11 -9.52 -25.23
C ILE A 116 3.04 -10.15 -26.16
N ALA A 117 3.13 -9.93 -27.48
CA ALA A 117 2.21 -10.56 -28.45
C ALA A 117 2.36 -12.10 -28.42
N ASN A 118 3.58 -12.63 -28.42
CA ASN A 118 3.82 -14.07 -28.30
C ASN A 118 3.27 -14.65 -27.01
N TYR A 119 3.46 -13.95 -25.86
CA TYR A 119 2.85 -14.34 -24.59
C TYR A 119 1.33 -14.48 -24.74
N GLY A 120 0.69 -13.54 -25.42
CA GLY A 120 -0.74 -13.57 -25.67
C GLY A 120 -1.19 -14.80 -26.46
N ILE A 121 -0.42 -15.23 -27.46
CA ILE A 121 -0.66 -16.44 -28.23
C ILE A 121 -0.48 -17.68 -27.33
N ASP A 122 0.63 -17.80 -26.64
CA ASP A 122 0.96 -18.97 -25.81
C ASP A 122 -0.02 -19.14 -24.63
N LYS A 123 -0.56 -18.06 -24.12
CA LYS A 123 -1.49 -18.03 -22.99
C LYS A 123 -2.94 -17.76 -23.39
N TRP A 124 -3.28 -17.82 -24.66
CA TRP A 124 -4.57 -17.42 -25.23
C TRP A 124 -5.77 -17.80 -24.38
N PHE A 125 -5.90 -19.07 -24.03
CA PHE A 125 -7.04 -19.58 -23.26
C PHE A 125 -6.97 -19.24 -21.76
N ASN A 126 -5.83 -18.76 -21.27
CA ASN A 126 -5.62 -18.39 -19.88
C ASN A 126 -5.62 -16.88 -19.67
N LEU A 127 -5.69 -16.09 -20.74
CA LEU A 127 -5.79 -14.62 -20.64
C LEU A 127 -7.08 -14.24 -19.92
N ARG A 128 -6.96 -13.25 -19.06
CA ARG A 128 -8.09 -12.68 -18.33
C ARG A 128 -8.35 -11.28 -18.80
N GLN A 129 -9.61 -11.01 -19.08
CA GLN A 129 -10.03 -9.69 -19.51
C GLN A 129 -9.80 -8.67 -18.38
N PHE A 130 -9.19 -7.55 -18.75
CA PHE A 130 -9.03 -6.41 -17.88
C PHE A 130 -10.40 -5.82 -17.52
N THR A 131 -10.65 -5.62 -16.24
CA THR A 131 -11.82 -4.90 -15.75
C THR A 131 -11.32 -3.61 -15.12
N PRO A 132 -11.77 -2.44 -15.62
CA PRO A 132 -11.49 -1.18 -14.97
C PRO A 132 -11.91 -1.24 -13.51
N GLN A 133 -11.12 -0.64 -12.65
CA GLN A 133 -11.47 -0.55 -11.24
C GLN A 133 -12.53 0.56 -11.09
N GLU A 134 -13.55 0.31 -10.26
CA GLU A 134 -14.51 1.35 -9.90
C GLU A 134 -13.78 2.59 -9.36
N ASP A 135 -14.23 3.79 -9.73
CA ASP A 135 -13.54 5.06 -9.45
C ASP A 135 -13.22 5.26 -7.96
N VAL A 136 -14.13 4.84 -7.08
CA VAL A 136 -13.93 4.93 -5.62
C VAL A 136 -12.71 4.12 -5.15
N TYR A 137 -12.55 2.90 -5.65
CA TYR A 137 -11.38 2.08 -5.29
C TYR A 137 -10.09 2.59 -5.92
N ALA A 138 -10.17 3.17 -7.12
CA ALA A 138 -9.04 3.79 -7.77
C ALA A 138 -8.57 5.03 -6.99
N GLU A 139 -9.50 5.90 -6.57
CA GLU A 139 -9.24 7.06 -5.73
C GLU A 139 -8.66 6.65 -4.37
N LEU A 140 -9.29 5.68 -3.69
CA LEU A 140 -8.78 5.16 -2.41
C LEU A 140 -7.36 4.60 -2.53
N ARG A 141 -7.06 3.89 -3.60
CA ARG A 141 -5.71 3.35 -3.85
C ARG A 141 -4.69 4.46 -4.06
N LEU A 142 -5.04 5.51 -4.80
CA LEU A 142 -4.19 6.68 -4.99
C LEU A 142 -3.90 7.37 -3.66
N LEU A 143 -4.95 7.66 -2.88
CA LEU A 143 -4.84 8.25 -1.56
C LEU A 143 -3.99 7.39 -0.61
N GLY A 144 -4.18 6.07 -0.61
CA GLY A 144 -3.38 5.14 0.20
C GLY A 144 -1.90 5.15 -0.16
N ARG A 145 -1.55 5.30 -1.45
CA ARG A 145 -0.16 5.46 -1.91
C ARG A 145 0.42 6.81 -1.45
N GLN A 146 -0.34 7.90 -1.56
CA GLN A 146 0.08 9.22 -1.08
C GLN A 146 0.23 9.24 0.44
N TYR A 147 -0.71 8.65 1.18
CA TYR A 147 -0.60 8.49 2.62
C TYR A 147 0.71 7.79 3.02
N ARG A 148 1.07 6.72 2.32
CA ARG A 148 2.33 6.01 2.58
C ARG A 148 3.55 6.89 2.31
N PHE A 149 3.58 7.61 1.19
CA PHE A 149 4.65 8.53 0.84
C PHE A 149 4.86 9.60 1.92
N PHE A 150 3.79 10.27 2.35
CA PHE A 150 3.87 11.28 3.41
C PHE A 150 4.19 10.68 4.79
N MET A 151 3.81 9.43 5.07
CA MET A 151 4.23 8.73 6.28
C MET A 151 5.74 8.44 6.30
N GLU A 152 6.33 8.10 5.18
CA GLU A 152 7.79 7.92 5.04
C GLU A 152 8.50 9.26 5.26
N SER A 153 8.06 10.33 4.60
CA SER A 153 8.57 11.70 4.80
C SER A 153 8.43 12.16 6.26
N ARG A 154 7.29 11.87 6.89
CA ARG A 154 7.08 12.17 8.31
C ARG A 154 8.10 11.49 9.22
N ILE A 155 8.46 10.25 8.94
CA ILE A 155 9.45 9.51 9.73
C ILE A 155 10.80 10.21 9.64
N GLU A 156 11.22 10.62 8.44
CA GLU A 156 12.48 11.35 8.22
C GLU A 156 12.50 12.71 8.93
N LEU A 157 11.42 13.49 8.82
CA LEU A 157 11.29 14.78 9.51
C LEU A 157 11.28 14.62 11.03
N LEU A 158 10.63 13.57 11.56
CA LEU A 158 10.64 13.28 13.00
C LEU A 158 12.01 12.83 13.48
N LEU A 159 12.78 12.11 12.69
CA LEU A 159 14.16 11.76 12.99
C LEU A 159 15.04 13.02 13.03
N ASN A 160 14.89 13.91 12.05
CA ASN A 160 15.60 15.19 12.04
C ASN A 160 15.27 16.04 13.26
N LEU A 161 13.98 16.22 13.58
CA LEU A 161 13.56 16.94 14.80
C LEU A 161 14.14 16.30 16.05
N THR A 162 14.14 14.96 16.13
CA THR A 162 14.71 14.24 17.29
C THR A 162 16.20 14.53 17.43
N HIS A 163 16.93 14.51 16.32
CA HIS A 163 18.34 14.81 16.29
C HIS A 163 18.65 16.25 16.74
N LEU A 164 17.85 17.23 16.29
CA LEU A 164 17.96 18.61 16.78
C LEU A 164 17.64 18.72 18.27
N LEU A 165 16.65 17.99 18.76
CA LEU A 165 16.29 17.95 20.18
C LEU A 165 17.39 17.34 21.05
N ASP A 166 18.17 16.40 20.55
CA ASP A 166 19.30 15.83 21.29
C ASP A 166 20.42 16.85 21.58
N TYR A 167 20.50 17.94 20.78
CA TYR A 167 21.40 19.06 21.09
C TYR A 167 20.86 20.00 22.17
N THR A 168 19.55 20.14 22.31
CA THR A 168 18.92 21.17 23.15
C THR A 168 18.16 20.61 24.35
N MET A 169 17.58 19.43 24.20
CA MET A 169 16.75 18.72 25.18
C MET A 169 16.92 17.21 25.07
N PRO A 170 18.13 16.66 25.28
CA PRO A 170 18.38 15.24 25.10
C PRO A 170 17.39 14.36 25.86
N GLY A 171 16.80 13.37 25.16
CA GLY A 171 15.85 12.44 25.72
C GLY A 171 14.39 12.94 25.83
N ILE A 172 14.09 14.20 25.54
CA ILE A 172 12.75 14.78 25.72
C ILE A 172 11.66 14.06 24.93
N LYS A 173 12.01 13.53 23.75
CA LYS A 173 11.08 12.75 22.91
C LYS A 173 10.44 11.59 23.66
N THR A 174 11.15 10.98 24.63
CA THR A 174 10.61 9.86 25.41
C THR A 174 9.46 10.26 26.33
N CYS A 175 9.35 11.54 26.64
CA CYS A 175 8.31 12.09 27.50
C CYS A 175 6.97 12.28 26.78
N PHE A 176 6.95 12.31 25.45
CA PHE A 176 5.76 12.63 24.68
C PHE A 176 5.41 11.55 23.67
N LYS A 177 4.10 11.24 23.56
CA LYS A 177 3.59 10.58 22.36
C LYS A 177 3.56 11.64 21.26
N GLY A 178 3.97 11.25 20.06
CA GLY A 178 3.94 12.12 18.87
C GLY A 178 2.52 12.30 18.33
N TRP A 179 2.44 12.50 17.01
CA TRP A 179 1.21 12.73 16.26
C TRP A 179 0.14 11.65 16.51
N ASN A 180 -1.08 12.12 16.68
CA ASN A 180 -2.26 11.28 16.81
C ASN A 180 -3.08 11.31 15.53
N GLU A 181 -3.18 10.16 14.86
CA GLU A 181 -3.89 10.01 13.58
C GLU A 181 -5.39 10.35 13.66
N TYR A 182 -6.00 10.24 14.85
CA TYR A 182 -7.44 10.49 15.04
C TYR A 182 -7.77 11.97 15.27
N SER A 183 -6.89 12.71 15.91
CA SER A 183 -7.13 14.11 16.27
C SER A 183 -6.28 15.10 15.48
N GLY A 184 -5.31 14.61 14.70
CA GLY A 184 -4.34 15.45 14.01
C GLY A 184 -3.33 16.16 14.92
N LYS A 185 -3.45 16.04 16.26
CA LYS A 185 -2.60 16.74 17.24
C LYS A 185 -1.23 16.06 17.38
N ASP A 186 -0.18 16.87 17.55
CA ASP A 186 1.17 16.40 17.89
C ASP A 186 1.70 17.11 19.13
N LYS A 187 1.64 16.40 20.26
CA LYS A 187 2.01 16.97 21.57
C LYS A 187 3.50 17.30 21.67
N LEU A 188 4.36 16.58 20.95
CA LEU A 188 5.79 16.88 20.94
C LEU A 188 6.06 18.21 20.24
N CYS A 189 5.47 18.39 19.05
CA CYS A 189 5.58 19.64 18.29
C CYS A 189 5.08 20.84 19.08
N ASP A 190 3.90 20.70 19.71
CA ASP A 190 3.33 21.77 20.54
C ASP A 190 4.18 22.11 21.75
N PHE A 191 4.82 21.08 22.35
CA PHE A 191 5.72 21.28 23.47
C PHE A 191 7.00 21.99 23.06
N VAL A 192 7.61 21.58 21.96
CA VAL A 192 8.86 22.18 21.43
C VAL A 192 8.69 23.63 21.04
N GLU A 193 7.51 24.02 20.51
CA GLU A 193 7.22 25.46 20.25
C GLU A 193 7.29 26.33 21.49
N GLU A 194 6.81 25.84 22.62
CA GLU A 194 6.78 26.59 23.89
C GLU A 194 8.12 26.45 24.64
N TYR A 195 8.66 25.21 24.68
CA TYR A 195 9.82 24.83 25.46
C TYR A 195 10.88 24.18 24.58
N TRP A 196 11.59 24.99 23.81
CA TRP A 196 12.53 24.54 22.78
C TRP A 196 13.96 24.22 23.27
N HIS A 197 14.25 24.51 24.58
CA HIS A 197 15.55 24.25 25.22
C HIS A 197 15.37 24.02 26.72
N PHE A 198 16.26 23.22 27.33
CA PHE A 198 16.21 22.97 28.79
C PHE A 198 16.32 24.25 29.61
N ASP A 199 17.09 25.24 29.18
CA ASP A 199 17.19 26.54 29.87
C ASP A 199 15.85 27.27 29.96
N VAL A 200 14.98 27.10 28.97
CA VAL A 200 13.64 27.69 28.99
C VAL A 200 12.77 27.03 30.08
N ILE A 201 13.08 25.79 30.45
CA ILE A 201 12.39 25.05 31.50
C ILE A 201 13.00 25.37 32.87
N THR A 202 14.31 25.29 32.98
CA THR A 202 15.07 25.38 34.26
C THR A 202 15.20 26.81 34.80
N LYS A 203 14.87 27.83 33.99
CA LYS A 203 14.73 29.21 34.50
C LYS A 203 13.61 29.40 35.55
N TYR A 204 12.71 28.42 35.65
CA TYR A 204 11.64 28.36 36.64
C TYR A 204 12.00 27.35 37.73
N SER A 205 11.47 27.57 38.94
CA SER A 205 11.47 26.49 39.96
C SER A 205 10.56 25.35 39.53
N GLU A 206 10.77 24.16 40.05
CA GLU A 206 9.94 22.98 39.71
C GLU A 206 8.44 23.27 39.89
N LYS A 207 8.04 23.87 41.01
CA LYS A 207 6.63 24.23 41.28
C LYS A 207 6.08 25.19 40.24
N GLN A 208 6.85 26.21 39.87
CA GLN A 208 6.43 27.17 38.84
C GLN A 208 6.32 26.53 37.46
N PHE A 209 7.24 25.63 37.10
CA PHE A 209 7.17 24.91 35.83
C PHE A 209 5.95 23.98 35.76
N ILE A 210 5.66 23.23 36.85
CA ILE A 210 4.48 22.35 36.91
C ILE A 210 3.20 23.16 36.65
N GLU A 211 3.04 24.31 37.30
CA GLU A 211 1.86 25.16 37.07
C GLU A 211 1.78 25.72 35.64
N ARG A 212 2.93 26.09 35.05
CA ARG A 212 2.99 26.54 33.66
C ARG A 212 2.67 25.40 32.67
N TYR A 213 3.21 24.21 32.92
CA TYR A 213 2.92 23.03 32.11
C TYR A 213 1.43 22.67 32.15
N LYS A 214 0.80 22.68 33.33
CA LYS A 214 -0.64 22.42 33.47
C LYS A 214 -1.48 23.44 32.69
N ARG A 215 -1.13 24.74 32.79
CA ARG A 215 -1.82 25.81 32.01
C ARG A 215 -1.64 25.64 30.51
N TRP A 216 -0.43 25.34 30.05
CA TRP A 216 -0.12 25.03 28.65
C TRP A 216 -0.92 23.81 28.18
N ALA A 217 -0.90 22.71 28.94
CA ALA A 217 -1.64 21.50 28.61
C ALA A 217 -3.13 21.75 28.52
N LYS A 218 -3.72 22.54 29.44
CA LYS A 218 -5.14 22.96 29.41
C LYS A 218 -5.45 23.77 28.15
N LYS A 219 -4.61 24.77 27.82
CA LYS A 219 -4.78 25.63 26.62
C LYS A 219 -4.75 24.83 25.31
N LYS A 220 -3.92 23.80 25.25
CA LYS A 220 -3.77 22.92 24.07
C LYS A 220 -4.71 21.70 24.12
N GLU A 221 -5.59 21.62 25.13
CA GLU A 221 -6.54 20.51 25.35
C GLU A 221 -5.84 19.15 25.54
N TYR A 222 -4.71 19.14 26.23
CA TYR A 222 -4.04 17.94 26.65
C TYR A 222 -4.31 17.61 28.11
N HIS A 223 -4.17 16.33 28.48
CA HIS A 223 -4.24 15.91 29.85
C HIS A 223 -3.17 16.61 30.72
N GLN A 224 -3.58 17.22 31.83
CA GLN A 224 -2.77 18.02 32.74
C GLN A 224 -2.02 17.12 33.77
N SER A 225 -1.12 16.25 33.30
CA SER A 225 -0.40 15.31 34.17
C SER A 225 0.72 16.02 34.94
N GLU A 226 0.59 16.11 36.26
CA GLU A 226 1.65 16.61 37.13
C GLU A 226 2.89 15.70 37.10
N ALA A 227 2.69 14.38 37.18
CA ALA A 227 3.79 13.41 37.09
C ALA A 227 4.60 13.59 35.80
N LYS A 228 3.95 13.93 34.68
CA LYS A 228 4.65 14.23 33.43
C LYS A 228 5.44 15.53 33.50
N ALA A 229 4.88 16.58 34.13
CA ALA A 229 5.60 17.84 34.32
C ALA A 229 6.84 17.66 35.20
N VAL A 230 6.74 16.92 36.29
CA VAL A 230 7.87 16.55 37.15
C VAL A 230 8.93 15.77 36.38
N GLN A 231 8.53 14.77 35.58
CA GLN A 231 9.43 13.99 34.72
C GLN A 231 10.23 14.88 33.76
N VAL A 232 9.53 15.82 33.09
CA VAL A 232 10.14 16.76 32.14
C VAL A 232 11.09 17.71 32.85
N TYR A 233 10.70 18.25 34.03
CA TYR A 233 11.55 19.15 34.79
C TYR A 233 12.82 18.47 35.29
N LYS A 234 12.69 17.25 35.81
CA LYS A 234 13.85 16.44 36.25
C LYS A 234 14.78 16.16 35.08
N LEU A 235 14.23 15.76 33.93
CA LEU A 235 15.06 15.55 32.73
C LEU A 235 15.79 16.83 32.31
N ALA A 236 15.12 17.99 32.40
CA ALA A 236 15.71 19.28 32.05
C ALA A 236 16.81 19.71 33.02
N LYS A 237 16.66 19.36 34.32
CA LYS A 237 17.65 19.68 35.35
C LYS A 237 18.90 18.80 35.30
N ASP A 238 18.70 17.52 34.99
CA ASP A 238 19.77 16.52 34.96
C ASP A 238 20.43 16.42 33.58
N GLY A 239 19.76 16.87 32.53
CA GLY A 239 20.24 16.80 31.17
C GLY A 239 21.23 17.90 30.81
N ILE A 240 22.17 17.59 29.92
CA ILE A 240 23.24 18.50 29.50
C ILE A 240 23.06 18.80 28.01
N PRO A 241 22.47 19.98 27.61
CA PRO A 241 22.45 20.44 26.23
C PRO A 241 23.87 20.66 25.70
N THR A 242 24.11 20.33 24.44
CA THR A 242 25.42 20.55 23.79
C THR A 242 25.50 21.87 23.05
N ILE A 243 24.35 22.49 22.74
CA ILE A 243 24.26 23.83 22.14
C ILE A 243 23.54 24.74 23.13
N PRO A 244 24.10 25.94 23.44
CA PRO A 244 23.49 26.86 24.39
C PRO A 244 22.23 27.52 23.82
N SER A 245 21.31 27.91 24.70
CA SER A 245 20.02 28.52 24.30
C SER A 245 20.16 29.92 23.65
N ASN A 246 21.29 30.60 23.85
CA ASN A 246 21.55 31.91 23.22
C ASN A 246 22.18 31.79 21.83
N ALA A 247 22.45 30.60 21.30
CA ALA A 247 22.92 30.44 19.94
C ALA A 247 21.84 30.88 18.93
N PRO A 248 22.14 31.80 17.99
CA PRO A 248 21.13 32.47 17.17
C PRO A 248 20.26 31.54 16.34
N SER A 249 20.86 30.46 15.82
CA SER A 249 20.17 29.54 14.91
C SER A 249 19.40 28.43 15.63
N THR A 250 19.67 28.17 16.91
CA THR A 250 19.14 26.97 17.61
C THR A 250 17.61 26.98 17.64
N LYS A 251 17.01 28.07 18.12
CA LYS A 251 15.55 28.20 18.18
C LYS A 251 14.92 28.15 16.78
N MET A 252 15.52 28.85 15.82
CA MET A 252 15.05 28.90 14.44
C MET A 252 14.98 27.50 13.84
N LEU A 253 16.05 26.72 13.91
CA LEU A 253 16.11 25.38 13.34
C LEU A 253 15.07 24.42 13.95
N LEU A 254 14.84 24.48 15.25
CA LEU A 254 13.82 23.67 15.92
C LEU A 254 12.41 24.06 15.46
N LEU A 255 12.12 25.37 15.40
CA LEU A 255 10.80 25.84 14.96
C LEU A 255 10.52 25.52 13.49
N GLU A 256 11.52 25.63 12.61
CA GLU A 256 11.36 25.23 11.20
C GLU A 256 11.18 23.71 11.06
N ALA A 257 11.90 22.89 11.85
CA ALA A 257 11.70 21.45 11.87
C ALA A 257 10.29 21.06 12.37
N VAL A 258 9.79 21.75 13.41
CA VAL A 258 8.41 21.57 13.90
C VAL A 258 7.39 21.96 12.85
N LYS A 259 7.59 23.09 12.16
CA LYS A 259 6.72 23.57 11.09
C LYS A 259 6.63 22.56 9.95
N ALA A 260 7.77 22.07 9.44
CA ALA A 260 7.81 21.06 8.40
C ALA A 260 7.08 19.76 8.81
N LEU A 261 7.28 19.30 10.05
CA LEU A 261 6.61 18.11 10.56
C LEU A 261 5.08 18.30 10.70
N ARG A 262 4.65 19.49 11.11
CA ARG A 262 3.21 19.83 11.19
C ARG A 262 2.54 19.85 9.83
N GLU A 263 3.20 20.40 8.82
CA GLU A 263 2.67 20.43 7.45
C GLU A 263 2.39 19.01 6.94
N VAL A 264 3.34 18.11 7.13
CA VAL A 264 3.17 16.70 6.76
C VAL A 264 2.10 16.01 7.61
N ASN A 265 2.02 16.30 8.90
CA ASN A 265 0.95 15.75 9.77
C ASN A 265 -0.44 16.24 9.31
N SER A 266 -0.58 17.51 8.92
CA SER A 266 -1.81 18.08 8.38
C SER A 266 -2.22 17.42 7.07
N THR A 267 -1.27 17.22 6.15
CA THR A 267 -1.49 16.52 4.88
C THR A 267 -1.94 15.06 5.12
N LEU A 268 -1.26 14.35 6.01
CA LEU A 268 -1.65 12.97 6.38
C LEU A 268 -3.06 12.90 6.97
N PHE A 269 -3.41 13.85 7.81
CA PHE A 269 -4.74 13.92 8.40
C PHE A 269 -5.83 14.19 7.34
N ALA A 270 -5.58 15.12 6.42
CA ALA A 270 -6.50 15.42 5.32
C ALA A 270 -6.69 14.20 4.39
N ILE A 271 -5.60 13.53 4.00
CA ILE A 271 -5.67 12.31 3.18
C ILE A 271 -6.47 11.22 3.91
N LEU A 272 -6.20 10.98 5.19
CA LEU A 272 -6.89 9.95 5.96
C LEU A 272 -8.39 10.26 6.10
N THR A 273 -8.74 11.52 6.34
CA THR A 273 -10.14 11.97 6.40
C THR A 273 -10.86 11.69 5.09
N ARG A 274 -10.23 12.06 3.95
CA ARG A 274 -10.82 11.79 2.63
C ARG A 274 -10.96 10.29 2.35
N MET A 275 -9.97 9.48 2.73
CA MET A 275 -10.08 8.02 2.63
C MET A 275 -11.25 7.48 3.45
N GLN A 276 -11.48 8.02 4.66
CA GLN A 276 -12.60 7.60 5.50
C GLN A 276 -13.96 7.98 4.90
N GLU A 277 -14.08 9.17 4.33
CA GLU A 277 -15.29 9.61 3.62
C GLU A 277 -15.65 8.66 2.48
N LEU A 278 -14.67 8.37 1.61
CA LEU A 278 -14.86 7.46 0.49
C LEU A 278 -15.16 6.03 0.94
N ALA A 279 -14.40 5.51 1.89
CA ALA A 279 -14.61 4.14 2.36
C ALA A 279 -16.00 3.94 2.99
N LYS A 280 -16.57 4.95 3.65
CA LYS A 280 -17.92 4.90 4.22
C LYS A 280 -19.03 4.77 3.18
N THR A 281 -18.77 5.10 1.91
CA THR A 281 -19.72 4.88 0.82
C THR A 281 -19.77 3.44 0.33
N LEU A 282 -18.80 2.62 0.73
CA LEU A 282 -18.67 1.23 0.31
C LEU A 282 -19.42 0.29 1.26
N PRO A 283 -20.16 -0.70 0.73
CA PRO A 283 -20.97 -1.61 1.54
C PRO A 283 -20.15 -2.37 2.59
N GLU A 284 -18.93 -2.77 2.24
CA GLU A 284 -18.04 -3.56 3.12
C GLU A 284 -17.44 -2.76 4.28
N TYR A 285 -17.49 -1.42 4.28
CA TYR A 285 -16.79 -0.61 5.28
C TYR A 285 -17.17 -0.99 6.72
N THR A 286 -18.47 -1.12 6.99
CA THR A 286 -18.99 -1.43 8.33
C THR A 286 -18.51 -2.79 8.81
N VAL A 287 -18.54 -3.79 7.95
CA VAL A 287 -18.09 -5.15 8.25
C VAL A 287 -16.59 -5.21 8.49
N VAL A 288 -15.79 -4.55 7.65
CA VAL A 288 -14.33 -4.50 7.80
C VAL A 288 -13.93 -3.76 9.08
N ARG A 289 -14.59 -2.64 9.38
CA ARG A 289 -14.34 -1.85 10.61
C ARG A 289 -14.65 -2.65 11.89
N ALA A 290 -15.66 -3.50 11.85
CA ALA A 290 -16.08 -4.32 12.99
C ALA A 290 -15.17 -5.54 13.24
N MET A 291 -14.23 -5.86 12.33
CA MET A 291 -13.31 -6.98 12.53
C MET A 291 -12.38 -6.75 13.71
N GLY A 292 -12.10 -7.78 14.48
CA GLY A 292 -11.24 -7.73 15.66
C GLY A 292 -9.87 -7.11 15.37
N GLY A 293 -9.52 -6.06 16.12
CA GLY A 293 -8.27 -5.31 15.98
C GLY A 293 -8.21 -4.32 14.82
N VAL A 294 -9.30 -4.16 14.07
CA VAL A 294 -9.45 -3.18 12.99
C VAL A 294 -10.25 -1.99 13.53
N GLY A 295 -9.75 -0.79 13.36
CA GLY A 295 -10.43 0.46 13.71
C GLY A 295 -10.58 1.34 12.47
N ASP A 296 -11.01 2.60 12.67
CA ASP A 296 -11.30 3.55 11.58
C ASP A 296 -10.12 3.77 10.62
N VAL A 297 -8.89 3.70 11.10
CA VAL A 297 -7.69 3.92 10.29
C VAL A 297 -7.31 2.66 9.52
N LEU A 298 -7.30 1.49 10.17
CA LEU A 298 -6.88 0.24 9.52
C LEU A 298 -7.91 -0.26 8.52
N SER A 299 -9.22 -0.04 8.77
CA SER A 299 -10.28 -0.41 7.82
C SER A 299 -10.08 0.26 6.47
N VAL A 300 -9.88 1.57 6.46
CA VAL A 300 -9.70 2.32 5.20
C VAL A 300 -8.40 1.97 4.49
N LYS A 301 -7.31 1.73 5.24
CA LYS A 301 -6.04 1.28 4.67
C LYS A 301 -6.16 -0.11 4.02
N LEU A 302 -6.89 -1.04 4.67
CA LEU A 302 -7.14 -2.38 4.13
C LEU A 302 -7.99 -2.32 2.86
N ILE A 303 -9.10 -1.59 2.90
CA ILE A 303 -10.01 -1.44 1.75
C ILE A 303 -9.26 -0.78 0.58
N ALA A 304 -8.52 0.30 0.83
CA ALA A 304 -7.75 0.99 -0.20
C ALA A 304 -6.72 0.09 -0.90
N GLU A 305 -6.03 -0.77 -0.15
CA GLU A 305 -4.99 -1.63 -0.73
C GLU A 305 -5.57 -2.91 -1.36
N ILE A 306 -6.58 -3.51 -0.76
CA ILE A 306 -7.24 -4.69 -1.31
C ILE A 306 -8.07 -4.29 -2.55
N GLY A 307 -8.79 -3.16 -2.47
CA GLY A 307 -9.76 -2.75 -3.48
C GLY A 307 -10.96 -3.69 -3.54
N ASP A 308 -11.66 -3.72 -4.66
CA ASP A 308 -12.80 -4.60 -4.85
C ASP A 308 -12.42 -6.07 -4.64
N VAL A 309 -13.05 -6.69 -3.65
CA VAL A 309 -12.76 -8.08 -3.29
C VAL A 309 -13.24 -9.07 -4.36
N ARG A 310 -14.25 -8.69 -5.16
CA ARG A 310 -14.85 -9.53 -6.22
C ARG A 310 -13.86 -9.87 -7.33
N LYS A 311 -12.78 -9.10 -7.48
CA LYS A 311 -11.69 -9.42 -8.42
C LYS A 311 -10.90 -10.68 -8.04
N PHE A 312 -10.99 -11.15 -6.81
CA PHE A 312 -10.31 -12.35 -6.35
C PHE A 312 -11.24 -13.56 -6.48
N HIS A 313 -10.80 -14.62 -7.15
CA HIS A 313 -11.63 -15.83 -7.31
C HIS A 313 -11.82 -16.63 -6.02
N SER A 314 -10.99 -16.38 -5.03
CA SER A 314 -11.02 -17.11 -3.76
C SER A 314 -10.25 -16.38 -2.67
N ALA A 315 -10.50 -16.75 -1.43
CA ALA A 315 -9.70 -16.30 -0.29
C ALA A 315 -8.20 -16.61 -0.45
N LYS A 316 -7.85 -17.72 -1.14
CA LYS A 316 -6.45 -18.07 -1.43
C LYS A 316 -5.79 -17.05 -2.36
N SER A 317 -6.53 -16.54 -3.35
CA SER A 317 -6.03 -15.52 -4.27
C SER A 317 -5.71 -14.20 -3.54
N LEU A 318 -6.53 -13.79 -2.56
CA LEU A 318 -6.25 -12.62 -1.72
C LEU A 318 -5.00 -12.83 -0.84
N VAL A 319 -4.83 -14.04 -0.28
CA VAL A 319 -3.62 -14.39 0.49
C VAL A 319 -2.37 -14.38 -0.39
N ALA A 320 -2.46 -14.90 -1.62
CA ALA A 320 -1.38 -14.83 -2.61
C ALA A 320 -1.08 -13.38 -3.04
N TYR A 321 -2.12 -12.54 -3.19
CA TYR A 321 -1.96 -11.10 -3.45
C TYR A 321 -1.19 -10.39 -2.33
N ALA A 322 -1.36 -10.80 -1.07
CA ALA A 322 -0.54 -10.34 0.03
C ALA A 322 0.89 -10.94 0.02
N GLY A 323 1.13 -12.01 -0.75
CA GLY A 323 2.41 -12.73 -0.83
C GLY A 323 2.85 -13.35 0.50
N ILE A 324 1.88 -13.84 1.28
CA ILE A 324 2.11 -14.53 2.56
C ILE A 324 1.83 -16.03 2.49
N ASP A 325 1.53 -16.52 1.30
CA ASP A 325 1.37 -17.93 0.99
C ASP A 325 2.73 -18.63 0.94
N PRO A 326 2.99 -19.70 1.69
CA PRO A 326 4.15 -20.52 1.48
C PRO A 326 3.91 -21.42 0.24
N PRO A 327 4.83 -21.44 -0.75
CA PRO A 327 4.66 -22.32 -1.92
C PRO A 327 4.72 -23.78 -1.50
N PRO A 328 3.91 -24.68 -2.08
CA PRO A 328 4.09 -26.11 -1.86
C PRO A 328 5.49 -26.51 -2.36
N TYR A 329 6.19 -27.28 -1.54
CA TYR A 329 7.46 -27.87 -1.94
C TYR A 329 7.38 -29.36 -1.58
N GLU A 330 7.03 -30.15 -2.60
CA GLU A 330 6.82 -31.61 -2.50
C GLU A 330 7.63 -32.26 -3.61
N SER A 331 8.41 -33.24 -3.26
CA SER A 331 9.18 -34.05 -4.20
C SER A 331 9.09 -35.50 -3.77
N GLY A 332 8.31 -36.33 -4.49
CA GLY A 332 8.03 -37.69 -4.13
C GLY A 332 7.41 -37.79 -2.72
N LYS A 333 8.08 -38.47 -1.80
CA LYS A 333 7.64 -38.61 -0.40
C LYS A 333 8.07 -37.44 0.51
N PHE A 334 8.85 -36.51 0.01
CA PHE A 334 9.35 -35.37 0.79
C PHE A 334 8.34 -34.22 0.80
N ILE A 335 7.92 -33.81 2.00
CA ILE A 335 7.07 -32.63 2.22
C ILE A 335 7.88 -31.63 3.06
N GLY A 336 8.24 -30.52 2.48
CA GLY A 336 8.97 -29.45 3.17
C GLY A 336 8.16 -28.86 4.32
N SER A 337 8.66 -28.94 5.55
CA SER A 337 7.99 -28.45 6.78
C SER A 337 8.24 -26.96 7.06
N ASP A 338 9.45 -26.46 6.78
CA ASP A 338 9.82 -25.08 7.00
C ASP A 338 9.81 -24.26 5.70
N ARG A 339 8.78 -23.44 5.54
CA ARG A 339 8.57 -22.65 4.33
C ARG A 339 8.49 -21.18 4.62
N HIS A 340 9.24 -20.41 3.84
CA HIS A 340 9.13 -18.96 3.87
C HIS A 340 7.94 -18.49 3.01
N ILE A 341 7.35 -17.34 3.40
CA ILE A 341 6.34 -16.67 2.57
C ILE A 341 6.95 -16.25 1.23
N THR A 342 6.14 -16.27 0.15
CA THR A 342 6.61 -15.95 -1.21
C THR A 342 7.13 -14.53 -1.36
N LYS A 343 6.55 -13.59 -0.63
CA LYS A 343 6.75 -12.12 -0.78
C LYS A 343 6.45 -11.60 -2.20
N ARG A 344 5.86 -12.43 -3.07
CA ARG A 344 5.52 -12.14 -4.48
C ARG A 344 4.15 -11.46 -4.58
N GLY A 345 3.89 -10.44 -3.79
CA GLY A 345 2.61 -9.74 -3.77
C GLY A 345 2.77 -8.38 -3.11
N SER A 346 1.65 -7.73 -2.79
CA SER A 346 1.65 -6.38 -2.21
C SER A 346 2.41 -6.32 -0.89
N SER A 347 3.55 -5.63 -0.89
CA SER A 347 4.31 -5.33 0.32
C SER A 347 3.53 -4.38 1.24
N THR A 348 2.71 -3.51 0.66
CA THR A 348 1.84 -2.58 1.38
C THR A 348 0.78 -3.34 2.16
N LEU A 349 0.07 -4.29 1.53
CA LEU A 349 -0.91 -5.12 2.22
C LEU A 349 -0.28 -5.94 3.34
N ARG A 350 0.92 -6.49 3.14
CA ARG A 350 1.65 -7.19 4.21
C ARG A 350 1.97 -6.28 5.39
N LYS A 351 2.38 -5.01 5.14
CA LYS A 351 2.67 -4.03 6.19
C LYS A 351 1.40 -3.68 6.97
N ILE A 352 0.32 -3.32 6.28
CA ILE A 352 -0.98 -2.99 6.90
C ILE A 352 -1.51 -4.20 7.68
N GLY A 353 -1.49 -5.39 7.08
CA GLY A 353 -1.92 -6.61 7.74
C GLY A 353 -1.08 -6.97 8.97
N TYR A 354 0.23 -6.73 8.95
CA TYR A 354 1.07 -6.91 10.13
C TYR A 354 0.76 -5.90 11.24
N GLU A 355 0.46 -4.64 10.89
CA GLU A 355 -0.03 -3.63 11.82
C GLU A 355 -1.36 -4.07 12.44
N THR A 356 -2.29 -4.57 11.64
CA THR A 356 -3.56 -5.13 12.11
C THR A 356 -3.32 -6.27 13.12
N MET A 357 -2.41 -7.19 12.83
CA MET A 357 -2.08 -8.28 13.75
C MET A 357 -1.41 -7.78 15.04
N ARG A 358 -0.69 -6.67 14.99
CA ARG A 358 -0.17 -6.01 16.21
C ARG A 358 -1.32 -5.45 17.05
N CYS A 359 -2.28 -4.77 16.42
CA CYS A 359 -3.46 -4.26 17.12
C CYS A 359 -4.31 -5.37 17.72
N VAL A 360 -4.57 -6.46 16.98
CA VAL A 360 -5.24 -7.66 17.51
C VAL A 360 -4.54 -8.19 18.75
N LYS A 361 -3.19 -8.26 18.74
CA LYS A 361 -2.42 -8.73 19.90
C LYS A 361 -2.46 -7.76 21.09
N THR A 362 -2.39 -6.45 20.83
CA THR A 362 -2.32 -5.41 21.87
C THR A 362 -3.68 -5.16 22.51
N ASN A 363 -4.75 -5.18 21.72
CA ASN A 363 -6.13 -4.97 22.22
C ASN A 363 -6.66 -6.20 22.99
N GLY A 364 -5.98 -7.35 22.85
CA GLY A 364 -6.39 -8.58 23.50
C GLY A 364 -7.51 -9.30 22.74
N ARG A 365 -8.09 -10.29 23.39
CA ARG A 365 -9.17 -11.12 22.84
C ARG A 365 -10.47 -10.30 22.75
N SER A 366 -11.00 -10.17 21.55
CA SER A 366 -12.32 -9.57 21.33
C SER A 366 -13.40 -10.57 21.73
N GLU A 367 -14.49 -10.11 22.37
CA GLU A 367 -15.64 -10.94 22.69
C GLU A 367 -16.46 -11.30 21.45
N THR A 368 -16.57 -10.37 20.50
CA THR A 368 -17.39 -10.51 19.30
C THR A 368 -16.65 -11.16 18.13
N ASP A 369 -15.31 -11.03 18.06
CA ASP A 369 -14.49 -11.57 16.97
C ASP A 369 -13.15 -12.16 17.48
N PRO A 370 -13.16 -13.25 18.25
CA PRO A 370 -11.96 -13.84 18.86
C PRO A 370 -11.13 -14.69 17.93
N ALA A 371 -11.67 -15.08 16.79
CA ALA A 371 -11.12 -16.18 15.96
C ALA A 371 -9.66 -16.00 15.52
N VAL A 372 -9.26 -14.76 15.18
CA VAL A 372 -7.90 -14.44 14.72
C VAL A 372 -6.94 -14.39 15.90
N TYR A 373 -7.37 -13.78 17.01
CA TYR A 373 -6.59 -13.72 18.24
C TYR A 373 -6.30 -15.12 18.79
N ASP A 374 -7.35 -15.93 18.97
CA ASP A 374 -7.23 -17.30 19.52
C ASP A 374 -6.30 -18.16 18.65
N PHE A 375 -6.42 -18.02 17.32
CA PHE A 375 -5.51 -18.71 16.39
C PHE A 375 -4.06 -18.24 16.53
N MET A 376 -3.83 -16.94 16.70
CA MET A 376 -2.49 -16.40 16.88
C MET A 376 -1.84 -16.91 18.16
N ILE A 377 -2.59 -16.90 19.28
CA ILE A 377 -2.14 -17.42 20.56
C ILE A 377 -1.86 -18.92 20.48
N LYS A 378 -2.77 -19.67 19.85
CA LYS A 378 -2.53 -21.12 19.60
C LYS A 378 -1.22 -21.36 18.88
N LYS A 379 -0.90 -20.54 17.84
CA LYS A 379 0.37 -20.69 17.09
C LYS A 379 1.61 -20.30 17.91
N GLU A 380 1.49 -19.36 18.83
CA GLU A 380 2.57 -19.03 19.78
C GLU A 380 2.77 -20.19 20.78
N LEU A 381 1.72 -20.79 21.30
CA LEU A 381 1.79 -21.94 22.22
C LEU A 381 2.34 -23.20 21.53
N GLU A 382 2.09 -23.37 20.22
CA GLU A 382 2.71 -24.42 19.39
C GLU A 382 4.23 -24.17 19.14
N GLY A 383 4.84 -23.14 19.75
CA GLY A 383 6.26 -22.85 19.62
C GLY A 383 6.65 -21.98 18.42
N LYS A 384 5.69 -21.45 17.63
CA LYS A 384 6.03 -20.53 16.53
C LYS A 384 6.55 -19.18 17.07
N ALA A 385 7.63 -18.70 16.45
CA ALA A 385 8.14 -17.37 16.74
C ALA A 385 7.04 -16.29 16.57
N LYS A 386 6.97 -15.32 17.48
CA LYS A 386 5.92 -14.27 17.54
C LYS A 386 5.64 -13.56 16.19
N LYS A 387 6.68 -13.35 15.36
CA LYS A 387 6.50 -12.78 14.01
C LYS A 387 5.83 -13.78 13.06
N ALA A 388 6.23 -15.04 13.10
CA ALA A 388 5.65 -16.10 12.25
C ALA A 388 4.20 -16.40 12.65
N ALA A 389 3.88 -16.39 13.96
CA ALA A 389 2.51 -16.56 14.45
C ALA A 389 1.58 -15.41 13.94
N LYS A 390 2.07 -14.15 13.94
CA LYS A 390 1.32 -13.03 13.36
C LYS A 390 1.08 -13.19 11.86
N ILE A 391 2.06 -13.66 11.10
CA ILE A 391 1.87 -13.91 9.65
C ILE A 391 0.88 -15.06 9.40
N ALA A 392 0.93 -16.11 10.20
CA ALA A 392 -0.06 -17.18 10.13
C ALA A 392 -1.48 -16.68 10.48
N ALA A 393 -1.59 -15.81 11.50
CA ALA A 393 -2.84 -15.17 11.87
C ALA A 393 -3.35 -14.21 10.77
N LEU A 394 -2.45 -13.49 10.09
CA LEU A 394 -2.79 -12.66 8.94
C LEU A 394 -3.39 -13.48 7.78
N ASN A 395 -2.86 -14.65 7.51
CA ASN A 395 -3.45 -15.56 6.51
C ASN A 395 -4.91 -15.90 6.88
N LYS A 396 -5.16 -16.26 8.15
CA LYS A 396 -6.52 -16.51 8.64
C LYS A 396 -7.39 -15.25 8.55
N PHE A 397 -6.87 -14.11 8.95
CA PHE A 397 -7.57 -12.82 8.88
C PHE A 397 -8.02 -12.49 7.45
N LEU A 398 -7.14 -12.59 6.45
CA LEU A 398 -7.49 -12.29 5.06
C LEU A 398 -8.54 -13.25 4.49
N ARG A 399 -8.57 -14.50 4.95
CA ARG A 399 -9.63 -15.45 4.56
C ARG A 399 -10.99 -15.07 5.17
N ILE A 400 -11.00 -14.64 6.43
CA ILE A 400 -12.21 -14.16 7.10
C ILE A 400 -12.67 -12.84 6.45
N TYR A 401 -11.73 -11.92 6.16
CA TYR A 401 -12.01 -10.69 5.44
C TYR A 401 -12.72 -10.98 4.11
N TYR A 402 -12.14 -11.86 3.29
CA TYR A 402 -12.71 -12.25 2.01
C TYR A 402 -14.14 -12.80 2.16
N ALA A 403 -14.36 -13.73 3.08
CA ALA A 403 -15.67 -14.35 3.28
C ALA A 403 -16.73 -13.32 3.68
N ARG A 404 -16.44 -12.49 4.70
CA ARG A 404 -17.37 -11.49 5.21
C ARG A 404 -17.70 -10.40 4.18
N VAL A 405 -16.71 -9.94 3.42
CA VAL A 405 -16.95 -8.92 2.40
C VAL A 405 -17.72 -9.50 1.21
N MET A 406 -17.43 -10.75 0.80
CA MET A 406 -18.21 -11.41 -0.25
C MET A 406 -19.67 -11.66 0.16
N GLU A 407 -19.93 -11.92 1.43
CA GLU A 407 -21.28 -12.07 1.99
C GLU A 407 -22.09 -10.79 1.80
N VAL A 408 -21.52 -9.61 2.14
CA VAL A 408 -22.16 -8.31 1.92
C VAL A 408 -22.60 -8.14 0.47
N TYR A 409 -21.74 -8.45 -0.49
CA TYR A 409 -22.05 -8.33 -1.93
C TYR A 409 -23.00 -9.41 -2.45
N SER A 410 -23.20 -10.49 -1.71
CA SER A 410 -24.20 -11.52 -2.08
C SER A 410 -25.60 -11.18 -1.58
N GLU A 411 -25.71 -10.43 -0.51
CA GLU A 411 -27.00 -9.98 0.06
C GLU A 411 -27.62 -8.79 -0.72
N GLU A 412 -26.79 -8.04 -1.48
CA GLU A 412 -27.26 -6.93 -2.32
C GLU A 412 -27.84 -7.37 -3.69
N LYS A 413 -27.82 -8.68 -4.00
CA LYS A 413 -28.40 -9.26 -5.23
C LYS A 413 -29.78 -9.83 -4.95
#